data_f8a6587470eb097293175043ce679fff
#
_entry.id   f8a6587470eb097293175043ce679fff
#
_cell.length_a   1.000
_cell.length_b   1.000
_cell.length_c   1.000
_cell.angle_alpha   90.00
_cell.angle_beta   90.00
_cell.angle_gamma   90.00
#
_symmetry.space_group_name_H-M   'P 1'
#
loop_
_entity.id
_entity.type
_entity.pdbx_description
1 polymer ?
#
loop_
_entity_poly.entity_id
_entity_poly.type
_entity_poly.pdbx_seq_one_letter_code
_entity_poly.pdbx_strand_id
1 'polypeptide(L)'
;VFRFVPLILVFLVLSGCSGAEEQPVPPPPAPPTSAAAPSELPEDDPPGTRTCAALAEAITDSSLMTPGIADGIRAAAVTADAPVADAAERLAAAYASAVAAAGEDNEPDAVAAVGAAASDMSTVCSDSGLQTVG
;
A
#
# COMPACT_ATOMS: atom_id res chain seq x y z
N VAL A 1 24.07 -30.22 10.49
CA VAL A 1 24.72 -29.94 11.79
C VAL A 1 25.46 -28.63 11.71
N PHE A 2 24.87 -27.50 12.15
CA PHE A 2 25.45 -26.24 12.65
C PHE A 2 24.24 -25.45 13.13
N ARG A 3 23.89 -25.46 14.28
CA ARG A 3 24.21 -24.86 15.58
C ARG A 3 24.89 -23.51 15.46
N PHE A 4 24.13 -22.45 15.53
CA PHE A 4 24.61 -21.20 16.11
C PHE A 4 23.58 -20.60 17.06
N VAL A 5 24.03 -20.54 18.24
CA VAL A 5 23.56 -20.13 19.53
C VAL A 5 23.47 -18.58 19.61
N PRO A 6 22.65 -18.08 20.51
CA PRO A 6 22.22 -16.68 20.58
C PRO A 6 23.24 -15.81 21.27
N LEU A 7 23.28 -14.55 20.94
CA LEU A 7 23.94 -13.57 21.77
C LEU A 7 22.95 -12.48 22.16
N ILE A 8 22.42 -12.69 23.35
CA ILE A 8 21.74 -11.71 24.18
C ILE A 8 22.74 -10.62 24.52
N LEU A 9 22.42 -9.40 24.24
CA LEU A 9 23.07 -8.24 24.87
C LEU A 9 22.02 -7.28 25.41
N VAL A 10 21.76 -7.50 26.68
CA VAL A 10 21.07 -6.62 27.60
C VAL A 10 21.92 -5.36 27.76
N PHE A 11 21.40 -4.21 27.43
CA PHE A 11 21.90 -2.93 27.94
C PHE A 11 20.81 -2.22 28.72
N LEU A 12 20.93 -2.40 30.00
CA LEU A 12 20.29 -1.63 31.04
C LEU A 12 21.18 -0.42 31.33
N VAL A 13 20.73 0.77 31.06
CA VAL A 13 21.29 1.97 31.65
C VAL A 13 20.18 2.83 32.21
N LEU A 14 20.08 2.73 33.54
CA LEU A 14 19.46 3.73 34.38
C LEU A 14 20.41 4.94 34.51
N SER A 15 19.85 6.11 34.48
CA SER A 15 20.24 7.31 35.25
C SER A 15 19.27 8.40 34.81
N GLY A 16 18.39 8.94 35.59
CA GLY A 16 18.51 9.42 36.97
C GLY A 16 19.19 10.77 36.96
N CYS A 17 18.43 11.88 37.01
CA CYS A 17 18.65 12.93 37.98
C CYS A 17 17.74 14.13 37.76
N SER A 18 17.00 14.39 38.77
CA SER A 18 16.40 15.62 39.24
C SER A 18 17.26 16.87 38.98
N GLY A 19 16.64 17.92 38.55
CA GLY A 19 17.18 19.28 38.52
C GLY A 19 16.04 20.27 38.64
N ALA A 20 15.98 20.92 39.76
CA ALA A 20 15.14 21.96 40.28
C ALA A 20 14.58 22.96 39.25
N GLU A 21 13.31 23.29 39.47
CA GLU A 21 12.72 24.60 39.60
C GLU A 21 13.56 25.77 39.09
N GLU A 22 13.20 26.25 37.93
CA GLU A 22 13.20 27.67 37.66
C GLU A 22 12.03 27.93 36.71
N GLN A 23 11.05 28.63 37.23
CA GLN A 23 9.87 29.05 36.50
C GLN A 23 10.27 30.21 35.59
N PRO A 24 10.41 30.05 34.29
CA PRO A 24 10.52 31.18 33.38
C PRO A 24 9.12 31.71 33.11
N VAL A 25 8.99 32.99 33.21
CA VAL A 25 7.89 33.84 32.78
C VAL A 25 7.35 33.34 31.44
N PRO A 26 6.01 33.16 31.27
CA PRO A 26 5.45 32.73 30.01
C PRO A 26 5.78 33.74 28.91
N PRO A 27 6.34 33.28 27.78
CA PRO A 27 6.51 34.14 26.62
C PRO A 27 5.14 34.58 26.08
N PRO A 28 5.05 35.79 25.48
CA PRO A 28 3.80 36.24 24.89
C PRO A 28 3.31 35.23 23.86
N PRO A 29 1.96 35.09 23.68
CA PRO A 29 1.40 34.15 22.74
C PRO A 29 1.95 34.41 21.34
N ALA A 30 2.60 33.40 20.77
CA ALA A 30 3.01 33.42 19.38
C ALA A 30 1.76 33.57 18.50
N PRO A 31 1.84 34.35 17.39
CA PRO A 31 0.74 34.41 16.44
C PRO A 31 0.39 32.99 15.98
N PRO A 32 -0.92 32.70 15.73
CA PRO A 32 -1.31 31.38 15.30
C PRO A 32 -0.55 31.05 14.02
N THR A 33 0.36 30.09 14.13
CA THR A 33 0.94 29.44 12.97
C THR A 33 -0.25 28.80 12.26
N SER A 34 -0.60 29.31 11.10
CA SER A 34 -1.55 28.65 10.22
C SER A 34 -1.05 27.23 10.06
N ALA A 35 -1.72 26.28 10.72
CA ALA A 35 -1.56 24.90 10.43
C ALA A 35 -1.87 24.75 8.94
N ALA A 36 -0.87 24.32 8.16
CA ALA A 36 -1.11 23.90 6.79
C ALA A 36 -2.23 22.87 6.87
N ALA A 37 -3.33 23.14 6.17
CA ALA A 37 -4.41 22.18 6.03
C ALA A 37 -3.78 20.85 5.57
N PRO A 38 -4.15 19.71 6.17
CA PRO A 38 -3.72 18.42 5.62
C PRO A 38 -4.10 18.43 4.15
N SER A 39 -3.13 18.10 3.28
CA SER A 39 -3.40 17.92 1.85
C SER A 39 -4.43 16.80 1.77
N GLU A 40 -5.70 17.17 1.56
CA GLU A 40 -6.75 16.20 1.27
C GLU A 40 -6.33 15.46 0.01
N LEU A 41 -6.20 14.15 0.14
CA LEU A 41 -6.07 13.27 -1.03
C LEU A 41 -7.25 13.57 -1.95
N PRO A 42 -7.04 13.64 -3.28
CA PRO A 42 -8.14 13.85 -4.22
C PRO A 42 -9.27 12.89 -3.92
N GLU A 43 -10.45 13.40 -3.72
CA GLU A 43 -11.63 12.58 -3.44
C GLU A 43 -11.81 11.55 -4.57
N ASP A 44 -11.94 10.30 -4.17
CA ASP A 44 -12.26 9.17 -5.06
C ASP A 44 -13.75 8.89 -4.87
N ASP A 45 -14.59 9.45 -5.73
CA ASP A 45 -16.04 9.42 -5.57
C ASP A 45 -16.71 8.80 -6.83
N PRO A 46 -17.29 7.61 -6.71
CA PRO A 46 -17.33 6.74 -5.52
C PRO A 46 -15.96 6.11 -5.19
N PRO A 47 -15.72 5.73 -3.91
CA PRO A 47 -14.48 5.10 -3.49
C PRO A 47 -14.11 3.89 -4.36
N GLY A 48 -12.86 3.83 -4.84
CA GLY A 48 -12.38 2.76 -5.71
C GLY A 48 -12.46 3.05 -7.21
N THR A 49 -13.12 4.14 -7.64
CA THR A 49 -13.22 4.51 -9.07
C THR A 49 -11.86 4.60 -9.73
N ARG A 50 -10.90 5.27 -9.09
CA ARG A 50 -9.54 5.43 -9.62
C ARG A 50 -8.80 4.10 -9.73
N THR A 51 -8.98 3.23 -8.75
CA THR A 51 -8.37 1.91 -8.70
C THR A 51 -8.90 1.02 -9.83
N CYS A 52 -10.22 0.99 -10.00
CA CYS A 52 -10.87 0.23 -11.06
C CYS A 52 -10.54 0.77 -12.45
N ALA A 53 -10.44 2.10 -12.61
CA ALA A 53 -9.99 2.71 -13.85
C ALA A 53 -8.54 2.34 -14.19
N ALA A 54 -7.63 2.36 -13.23
CA ALA A 54 -6.24 1.96 -13.42
C ALA A 54 -6.11 0.47 -13.81
N LEU A 55 -6.93 -0.40 -13.21
CA LEU A 55 -6.99 -1.80 -13.61
C LEU A 55 -7.47 -1.95 -15.04
N ALA A 56 -8.56 -1.28 -15.41
CA ALA A 56 -9.13 -1.33 -16.74
C ALA A 56 -8.13 -0.88 -17.82
N GLU A 57 -7.41 0.19 -17.59
CA GLU A 57 -6.34 0.67 -18.45
C GLU A 57 -5.23 -0.38 -18.60
N ALA A 58 -4.76 -0.95 -17.48
CA ALA A 58 -3.73 -1.97 -17.49
C ALA A 58 -4.13 -3.24 -18.26
N ILE A 59 -5.40 -3.64 -18.19
CA ILE A 59 -5.94 -4.77 -18.98
C ILE A 59 -6.00 -4.42 -20.45
N THR A 60 -6.53 -3.24 -20.79
CA THR A 60 -6.66 -2.77 -22.19
C THR A 60 -5.31 -2.69 -22.87
N ASP A 61 -4.30 -2.18 -22.17
CA ASP A 61 -2.94 -2.01 -22.66
C ASP A 61 -2.10 -3.28 -22.56
N SER A 62 -2.65 -4.37 -22.01
CA SER A 62 -1.93 -5.62 -21.74
C SER A 62 -0.66 -5.39 -20.91
N SER A 63 -0.69 -4.43 -19.98
CA SER A 63 0.47 -3.93 -19.24
C SER A 63 0.58 -4.46 -17.81
N LEU A 64 -0.27 -5.42 -17.40
CA LEU A 64 -0.30 -5.95 -16.01
C LEU A 64 1.07 -6.48 -15.54
N MET A 65 1.88 -7.02 -16.46
CA MET A 65 3.22 -7.52 -16.15
C MET A 65 4.32 -6.45 -16.27
N THR A 66 3.95 -5.21 -16.60
CA THR A 66 4.92 -4.10 -16.65
C THR A 66 5.28 -3.66 -15.23
N PRO A 67 6.59 -3.49 -14.91
CA PRO A 67 7.02 -3.04 -13.60
C PRO A 67 6.33 -1.74 -13.18
N GLY A 68 5.82 -1.72 -11.94
CA GLY A 68 5.16 -0.56 -11.34
C GLY A 68 3.65 -0.46 -11.58
N ILE A 69 3.07 -1.21 -12.54
CA ILE A 69 1.62 -1.15 -12.81
C ILE A 69 0.82 -1.71 -11.63
N ALA A 70 1.13 -2.91 -11.16
CA ALA A 70 0.44 -3.51 -10.02
C ALA A 70 0.58 -2.66 -8.74
N ASP A 71 1.77 -2.09 -8.50
CA ASP A 71 2.00 -1.17 -7.39
C ASP A 71 1.22 0.14 -7.55
N GLY A 72 1.09 0.64 -8.76
CA GLY A 72 0.28 1.82 -9.07
C GLY A 72 -1.21 1.60 -8.78
N ILE A 73 -1.76 0.44 -9.18
CA ILE A 73 -3.14 0.04 -8.87
C ILE A 73 -3.34 -0.06 -7.36
N ARG A 74 -2.42 -0.70 -6.65
CA ARG A 74 -2.44 -0.80 -5.19
C ARG A 74 -2.36 0.58 -4.51
N ALA A 75 -1.51 1.47 -5.00
CA ALA A 75 -1.40 2.83 -4.48
C ALA A 75 -2.68 3.64 -4.70
N ALA A 76 -3.38 3.45 -5.82
CA ALA A 76 -4.68 4.07 -6.07
C ALA A 76 -5.76 3.57 -5.11
N ALA A 77 -5.62 2.36 -4.55
CA ALA A 77 -6.60 1.73 -3.67
C ALA A 77 -6.62 2.29 -2.23
N VAL A 78 -5.74 3.23 -1.91
CA VAL A 78 -5.68 3.87 -0.56
C VAL A 78 -7.00 4.58 -0.20
N THR A 79 -7.74 5.07 -1.20
CA THR A 79 -9.03 5.74 -1.02
C THR A 79 -10.23 4.84 -1.36
N ALA A 80 -9.98 3.59 -1.75
CA ALA A 80 -11.02 2.63 -2.09
C ALA A 80 -11.66 2.03 -0.83
N ASP A 81 -12.88 1.51 -0.99
CA ASP A 81 -13.50 0.67 0.03
C ASP A 81 -12.81 -0.70 0.15
N ALA A 82 -13.10 -1.40 1.25
CA ALA A 82 -12.39 -2.62 1.60
C ALA A 82 -12.39 -3.70 0.49
N PRO A 83 -13.50 -4.02 -0.20
CA PRO A 83 -13.50 -5.03 -1.24
C PRO A 83 -12.51 -4.73 -2.39
N VAL A 84 -12.48 -3.47 -2.84
CA VAL A 84 -11.58 -3.03 -3.92
C VAL A 84 -10.13 -2.97 -3.44
N ALA A 85 -9.89 -2.46 -2.23
CA ALA A 85 -8.56 -2.41 -1.63
C ALA A 85 -7.96 -3.82 -1.47
N ASP A 86 -8.73 -4.76 -0.92
CA ASP A 86 -8.31 -6.16 -0.73
C ASP A 86 -8.02 -6.85 -2.08
N ALA A 87 -8.80 -6.55 -3.12
CA ALA A 87 -8.57 -7.09 -4.46
C ALA A 87 -7.26 -6.54 -5.07
N ALA A 88 -6.98 -5.24 -4.88
CA ALA A 88 -5.73 -4.62 -5.33
C ALA A 88 -4.50 -5.22 -4.61
N GLU A 89 -4.60 -5.50 -3.32
CA GLU A 89 -3.53 -6.17 -2.57
C GLU A 89 -3.28 -7.60 -3.09
N ARG A 90 -4.34 -8.36 -3.40
CA ARG A 90 -4.18 -9.70 -3.98
C ARG A 90 -3.51 -9.65 -5.35
N LEU A 91 -3.87 -8.68 -6.20
CA LEU A 91 -3.22 -8.49 -7.48
C LEU A 91 -1.74 -8.17 -7.34
N ALA A 92 -1.38 -7.24 -6.43
CA ALA A 92 0.01 -6.90 -6.16
C ALA A 92 0.82 -8.09 -5.62
N ALA A 93 0.22 -8.91 -4.74
CA ALA A 93 0.86 -10.12 -4.22
C ALA A 93 1.08 -11.18 -5.32
N ALA A 94 0.10 -11.37 -6.21
CA ALA A 94 0.24 -12.26 -7.37
C ALA A 94 1.37 -11.79 -8.30
N TYR A 95 1.43 -10.50 -8.59
CA TYR A 95 2.51 -9.90 -9.39
C TYR A 95 3.88 -10.12 -8.74
N ALA A 96 4.02 -9.86 -7.45
CA ALA A 96 5.28 -10.08 -6.72
C ALA A 96 5.71 -11.55 -6.81
N SER A 97 4.78 -12.49 -6.72
CA SER A 97 5.04 -13.91 -6.86
C SER A 97 5.49 -14.26 -8.28
N ALA A 98 4.90 -13.65 -9.31
CA ALA A 98 5.28 -13.86 -10.71
C ALA A 98 6.70 -13.31 -11.00
N VAL A 99 7.05 -12.16 -10.44
CA VAL A 99 8.41 -11.60 -10.54
C VAL A 99 9.43 -12.51 -9.84
N ALA A 100 9.08 -13.08 -8.68
CA ALA A 100 9.95 -14.00 -7.96
C ALA A 100 10.13 -15.35 -8.69
N ALA A 101 9.13 -15.77 -9.46
CA ALA A 101 9.17 -17.02 -10.23
C ALA A 101 9.83 -16.86 -11.61
N ALA A 102 10.27 -15.67 -11.99
CA ALA A 102 10.85 -15.41 -13.30
C ALA A 102 12.08 -16.30 -13.56
N GLY A 103 12.04 -17.08 -14.64
CA GLY A 103 13.08 -18.04 -14.99
C GLY A 103 12.99 -19.38 -14.28
N GLU A 104 12.01 -19.59 -13.42
CA GLU A 104 11.76 -20.86 -12.73
C GLU A 104 10.69 -21.70 -13.48
N ASP A 105 10.62 -22.98 -13.20
CA ASP A 105 9.66 -23.91 -13.85
C ASP A 105 8.19 -23.53 -13.60
N ASN A 106 7.89 -22.83 -12.52
CA ASN A 106 6.56 -22.38 -12.12
C ASN A 106 6.21 -20.96 -12.61
N GLU A 107 7.07 -20.31 -13.37
CA GLU A 107 6.80 -18.96 -13.91
C GLU A 107 5.46 -18.88 -14.67
N PRO A 108 5.10 -19.83 -15.58
CA PRO A 108 3.83 -19.76 -16.31
C PRO A 108 2.62 -19.78 -15.38
N ASP A 109 2.65 -20.57 -14.31
CA ASP A 109 1.56 -20.66 -13.33
C ASP A 109 1.45 -19.37 -12.51
N ALA A 110 2.58 -18.78 -12.15
CA ALA A 110 2.63 -17.52 -11.40
C ALA A 110 2.10 -16.36 -12.27
N VAL A 111 2.44 -16.30 -13.56
CA VAL A 111 1.89 -15.32 -14.51
C VAL A 111 0.39 -15.51 -14.70
N ALA A 112 -0.08 -16.76 -14.80
CA ALA A 112 -1.51 -17.06 -14.89
C ALA A 112 -2.27 -16.60 -13.65
N ALA A 113 -1.65 -16.69 -12.45
CA ALA A 113 -2.24 -16.19 -11.21
C ALA A 113 -2.44 -14.67 -11.21
N VAL A 114 -1.57 -13.89 -11.87
CA VAL A 114 -1.77 -12.44 -12.04
C VAL A 114 -3.03 -12.18 -12.87
N GLY A 115 -3.21 -12.91 -13.98
CA GLY A 115 -4.41 -12.82 -14.81
C GLY A 115 -5.69 -13.17 -14.04
N ALA A 116 -5.65 -14.23 -13.22
CA ALA A 116 -6.76 -14.62 -12.36
C ALA A 116 -7.09 -13.53 -11.33
N ALA A 117 -6.09 -12.98 -10.64
CA ALA A 117 -6.28 -11.90 -9.67
C ALA A 117 -6.86 -10.62 -10.32
N ALA A 118 -6.44 -10.30 -11.55
CA ALA A 118 -7.00 -9.17 -12.30
C ALA A 118 -8.45 -9.40 -12.67
N SER A 119 -8.82 -10.63 -13.05
CA SER A 119 -10.22 -11.00 -13.36
C SER A 119 -11.10 -10.94 -12.13
N ASP A 120 -10.61 -11.43 -10.98
CA ASP A 120 -11.33 -11.35 -9.71
C ASP A 120 -11.53 -9.88 -9.30
N MET A 121 -10.51 -9.05 -9.44
CA MET A 121 -10.60 -7.62 -9.14
C MET A 121 -11.59 -6.91 -10.07
N SER A 122 -11.62 -7.26 -11.37
CA SER A 122 -12.62 -6.72 -12.30
C SER A 122 -14.04 -7.06 -11.88
N THR A 123 -14.26 -8.27 -11.35
CA THR A 123 -15.56 -8.68 -10.79
C THR A 123 -15.92 -7.83 -9.57
N VAL A 124 -14.98 -7.64 -8.64
CA VAL A 124 -15.19 -6.78 -7.46
C VAL A 124 -15.54 -5.35 -7.88
N CYS A 125 -14.83 -4.78 -8.86
CA CYS A 125 -15.15 -3.45 -9.40
C CYS A 125 -16.56 -3.38 -9.96
N SER A 126 -16.98 -4.39 -10.72
CA SER A 126 -18.32 -4.46 -11.30
C SER A 126 -19.41 -4.60 -10.22
N ASP A 127 -19.18 -5.43 -9.21
CA ASP A 127 -20.11 -5.65 -8.10
C ASP A 127 -20.25 -4.40 -7.22
N SER A 128 -19.20 -3.58 -7.13
CA SER A 128 -19.19 -2.27 -6.47
C SER A 128 -19.82 -1.16 -7.34
N GLY A 129 -20.34 -1.49 -8.52
CA GLY A 129 -20.92 -0.51 -9.45
C GLY A 129 -19.89 0.40 -10.13
N LEU A 130 -18.61 0.07 -10.01
CA LEU A 130 -17.51 0.79 -10.63
C LEU A 130 -17.25 0.26 -12.04
N GLN A 131 -17.10 1.17 -13.00
CA GLN A 131 -16.88 0.80 -14.39
C GLN A 131 -15.49 0.18 -14.56
N THR A 132 -15.45 -1.09 -14.86
CA THR A 132 -14.34 -1.71 -15.58
C THR A 132 -14.78 -1.75 -17.04
N VAL A 133 -14.10 -1.01 -17.89
CA VAL A 133 -14.47 -0.89 -19.31
C VAL A 133 -14.90 -2.20 -19.92
N GLY A 134 -16.03 -2.13 -20.60
CA GLY A 134 -16.44 -3.15 -21.55
C GLY A 134 -15.74 -2.96 -22.88
#